data_d254019eabac3e4eccfc4a4a95b24007
#
_entry.id   d254019eabac3e4eccfc4a4a95b24007
#
_cell.length_a   1.000
_cell.length_b   1.000
_cell.length_c   1.000
_cell.angle_alpha   90.00
_cell.angle_beta   90.00
_cell.angle_gamma   90.00
#
_symmetry.space_group_name_H-M   'P 1'
#
loop_
_entity.id
_entity.type
_entity.pdbx_description
1 polymer ?
#
loop_
_entity_poly.entity_id
_entity_poly.type
_entity_poly.pdbx_seq_one_letter_code
_entity_poly.pdbx_strand_id
1 'polypeptide(L)'
;MRALICGSGSEIATELKARLERDGWEVAVTPGRSLIVPPGPWDLLLLAHGQLSPIDRFFECSAAEWMSGVMVNAVYPLSCLRAAWPKRNAGATVVFLGGPNMAKPSPTYSAYRAGKAILEALAGTLEAEYPEHRFRVLHPGVVNTKIHEQTLRAGHKAANYERVMKIVNGTEPSMKHEDVYLKLRSIV
;
A
#
# COMPACT_ATOMS: atom_id res chain seq x y z
N MET A 1 12.49 -6.48 -17.90
CA MET A 1 11.31 -6.71 -17.03
C MET A 1 10.48 -5.43 -16.97
N ARG A 2 9.18 -5.56 -16.82
CA ARG A 2 8.28 -4.40 -16.76
C ARG A 2 7.45 -4.42 -15.48
N ALA A 3 7.47 -3.31 -14.74
CA ALA A 3 6.66 -3.11 -13.55
C ALA A 3 5.48 -2.16 -13.84
N LEU A 4 4.34 -2.46 -13.25
CA LEU A 4 3.17 -1.60 -13.21
C LEU A 4 2.91 -1.19 -11.76
N ILE A 5 2.84 0.11 -11.48
CA ILE A 5 2.56 0.64 -10.15
C ILE A 5 1.22 1.36 -10.15
N CYS A 6 0.26 0.85 -9.40
CA CYS A 6 -1.05 1.47 -9.17
C CYS A 6 -1.05 2.22 -7.84
N GLY A 7 -1.62 3.44 -7.82
CA GLY A 7 -1.56 4.31 -6.65
C GLY A 7 -0.27 5.12 -6.55
N SER A 8 0.25 5.59 -7.68
CA SER A 8 1.54 6.28 -7.79
C SER A 8 1.62 7.63 -7.07
N GLY A 9 0.52 8.14 -6.50
CA GLY A 9 0.54 9.32 -5.62
C GLY A 9 1.18 9.10 -4.25
N SER A 10 1.55 7.87 -3.90
CA SER A 10 2.31 7.53 -2.69
C SER A 10 3.79 7.86 -2.88
N GLU A 11 4.42 8.49 -1.87
CA GLU A 11 5.86 8.74 -1.90
C GLU A 11 6.67 7.46 -1.91
N ILE A 12 6.21 6.42 -1.22
CA ILE A 12 6.81 5.08 -1.29
C ILE A 12 6.78 4.58 -2.74
N ALA A 13 5.65 4.72 -3.44
CA ALA A 13 5.53 4.29 -4.83
C ALA A 13 6.45 5.07 -5.76
N THR A 14 6.59 6.38 -5.55
CA THR A 14 7.50 7.25 -6.31
C THR A 14 8.96 6.81 -6.16
N GLU A 15 9.39 6.55 -4.93
CA GLU A 15 10.73 6.09 -4.64
C GLU A 15 11.01 4.68 -5.18
N LEU A 16 10.04 3.76 -5.02
CA LEU A 16 10.17 2.41 -5.58
C LEU A 16 10.25 2.43 -7.11
N LYS A 17 9.47 3.31 -7.77
CA LYS A 17 9.56 3.55 -9.21
C LYS A 17 10.99 3.94 -9.61
N ALA A 18 11.52 5.01 -9.00
CA ALA A 18 12.85 5.53 -9.34
C ALA A 18 13.96 4.48 -9.14
N ARG A 19 13.82 3.61 -8.14
CA ARG A 19 14.79 2.54 -7.86
C ARG A 19 14.67 1.37 -8.84
N LEU A 20 13.46 0.97 -9.20
CA LEU A 20 13.22 -0.04 -10.24
C LEU A 20 13.77 0.42 -11.60
N GLU A 21 13.55 1.69 -11.97
CA GLU A 21 14.09 2.26 -13.23
C GLU A 21 15.63 2.25 -13.24
N ARG A 22 16.28 2.57 -12.11
CA ARG A 22 17.76 2.46 -11.99
C ARG A 22 18.27 1.03 -12.13
N ASP A 23 17.47 0.05 -11.71
CA ASP A 23 17.79 -1.37 -11.87
C ASP A 23 17.38 -1.92 -13.25
N GLY A 24 17.03 -1.04 -14.21
CA GLY A 24 16.74 -1.40 -15.59
C GLY A 24 15.32 -1.91 -15.86
N TRP A 25 14.37 -1.69 -14.93
CA TRP A 25 12.96 -1.98 -15.19
C TRP A 25 12.30 -0.88 -16.01
N GLU A 26 11.49 -1.25 -16.98
CA GLU A 26 10.48 -0.35 -17.54
C GLU A 26 9.35 -0.20 -16.52
N VAL A 27 9.02 1.02 -16.10
CA VAL A 27 7.99 1.24 -15.09
C VAL A 27 6.84 2.09 -15.64
N ALA A 28 5.66 1.50 -15.70
CA ALA A 28 4.42 2.20 -15.98
C ALA A 28 3.66 2.51 -14.69
N VAL A 29 2.93 3.61 -14.66
CA VAL A 29 2.19 4.04 -13.46
C VAL A 29 0.74 4.33 -13.76
N THR A 30 -0.14 4.04 -12.79
CA THR A 30 -1.54 4.47 -12.79
C THR A 30 -1.72 5.47 -11.68
N PRO A 31 -2.11 6.73 -11.97
CA PRO A 31 -2.19 7.77 -10.96
C PRO A 31 -3.42 7.59 -10.05
N GLY A 32 -3.23 7.91 -8.78
CA GLY A 32 -4.31 8.05 -7.81
C GLY A 32 -5.21 6.81 -7.72
N ARG A 33 -6.50 7.01 -7.92
CA ARG A 33 -7.55 5.97 -7.89
C ARG A 33 -8.04 5.56 -9.28
N SER A 34 -7.27 5.85 -10.32
CA SER A 34 -7.61 5.47 -11.69
C SER A 34 -7.57 3.94 -11.84
N LEU A 35 -8.56 3.40 -12.51
CA LEU A 35 -8.61 2.00 -12.93
C LEU A 35 -8.14 1.80 -14.37
N ILE A 36 -7.69 2.88 -15.02
CA ILE A 36 -7.12 2.81 -16.38
C ILE A 36 -5.70 2.28 -16.27
N VAL A 37 -5.53 1.04 -16.65
CA VAL A 37 -4.24 0.35 -16.62
C VAL A 37 -3.49 0.63 -17.91
N PRO A 38 -2.23 1.09 -17.85
CA PRO A 38 -1.38 1.28 -19.01
C PRO A 38 -1.31 0.05 -19.91
N PRO A 39 -1.19 0.21 -21.23
CA PRO A 39 -1.09 -0.92 -22.16
C PRO A 39 0.20 -1.70 -21.98
N GLY A 40 0.20 -2.95 -22.46
CA GLY A 40 1.36 -3.84 -22.51
C GLY A 40 1.42 -4.83 -21.33
N PRO A 41 2.20 -5.92 -21.49
CA PRO A 41 2.37 -6.94 -20.47
C PRO A 41 3.19 -6.43 -19.28
N TRP A 42 3.13 -7.12 -18.14
CA TRP A 42 3.88 -6.78 -16.94
C TRP A 42 4.36 -8.04 -16.19
N ASP A 43 5.51 -7.91 -15.52
CA ASP A 43 6.14 -8.93 -14.70
C ASP A 43 5.91 -8.68 -13.20
N LEU A 44 5.80 -7.41 -12.81
CA LEU A 44 5.54 -6.96 -11.44
C LEU A 44 4.38 -5.98 -11.41
N LEU A 45 3.38 -6.24 -10.57
CA LEU A 45 2.31 -5.30 -10.24
C LEU A 45 2.44 -4.87 -8.78
N LEU A 46 2.71 -3.60 -8.52
CA LEU A 46 2.73 -3.00 -7.18
C LEU A 46 1.45 -2.19 -6.95
N LEU A 47 0.71 -2.55 -5.91
CA LEU A 47 -0.55 -1.93 -5.51
C LEU A 47 -0.31 -1.06 -4.27
N ALA A 48 -0.03 0.24 -4.47
CA ALA A 48 0.50 1.16 -3.47
C ALA A 48 -0.54 2.12 -2.86
N HIS A 49 -1.83 1.82 -2.98
CA HIS A 49 -2.89 2.63 -2.40
C HIS A 49 -2.84 2.62 -0.87
N GLY A 50 -3.10 3.77 -0.27
CA GLY A 50 -3.18 3.90 1.18
C GLY A 50 -3.81 5.21 1.62
N GLN A 51 -4.69 5.14 2.62
CA GLN A 51 -5.34 6.27 3.28
C GLN A 51 -5.57 5.92 4.73
N LEU A 52 -5.18 6.80 5.66
CA LEU A 52 -5.39 6.56 7.10
C LEU A 52 -6.80 6.95 7.56
N SER A 53 -7.38 7.99 6.93
CA SER A 53 -8.73 8.46 7.28
C SER A 53 -9.83 7.44 6.94
N PRO A 54 -10.91 7.39 7.75
CA PRO A 54 -11.14 8.19 8.94
C PRO A 54 -10.21 7.77 10.10
N ILE A 55 -9.82 8.75 10.92
CA ILE A 55 -9.01 8.53 12.13
C ILE A 55 -9.88 8.92 13.32
N ASP A 56 -10.58 7.95 13.87
CA ASP A 56 -11.43 8.10 15.05
C ASP A 56 -11.75 6.72 15.66
N ARG A 57 -12.40 6.71 16.82
CA ARG A 57 -12.93 5.48 17.39
C ARG A 57 -14.02 4.91 16.47
N PHE A 58 -14.14 3.59 16.40
CA PHE A 58 -14.99 2.92 15.41
C PHE A 58 -16.45 3.44 15.41
N PHE A 59 -17.05 3.62 16.58
CA PHE A 59 -18.43 4.09 16.70
C PHE A 59 -18.59 5.61 16.57
N GLU A 60 -17.49 6.36 16.53
CA GLU A 60 -17.50 7.81 16.32
C GLU A 60 -17.36 8.18 14.84
N CYS A 61 -16.97 7.23 14.00
CA CYS A 61 -16.98 7.39 12.55
C CYS A 61 -18.36 7.13 11.97
N SER A 62 -18.79 7.89 10.97
CA SER A 62 -19.95 7.51 10.17
C SER A 62 -19.65 6.22 9.36
N ALA A 63 -20.67 5.41 9.11
CA ALA A 63 -20.52 4.21 8.29
C ALA A 63 -19.97 4.52 6.89
N ALA A 64 -20.40 5.65 6.30
CA ALA A 64 -19.93 6.08 4.97
C ALA A 64 -18.43 6.41 4.96
N GLU A 65 -17.92 7.15 5.96
CA GLU A 65 -16.50 7.46 6.07
C GLU A 65 -15.67 6.18 6.29
N TRP A 66 -16.15 5.31 7.19
CA TRP A 66 -15.47 4.04 7.45
C TRP A 66 -15.38 3.18 6.18
N MET A 67 -16.47 3.00 5.46
CA MET A 67 -16.52 2.27 4.20
C MET A 67 -15.59 2.90 3.15
N SER A 68 -15.57 4.24 3.04
CA SER A 68 -14.66 4.95 2.14
C SER A 68 -13.19 4.63 2.45
N GLY A 69 -12.82 4.58 3.72
CA GLY A 69 -11.48 4.17 4.14
C GLY A 69 -11.13 2.74 3.72
N VAL A 70 -12.04 1.79 3.91
CA VAL A 70 -11.86 0.40 3.45
C VAL A 70 -11.77 0.33 1.95
N MET A 71 -12.61 1.07 1.21
CA MET A 71 -12.57 1.10 -0.26
C MET A 71 -11.20 1.51 -0.78
N VAL A 72 -10.60 2.57 -0.24
CA VAL A 72 -9.28 3.05 -0.68
C VAL A 72 -8.18 2.03 -0.38
N ASN A 73 -8.26 1.37 0.78
CA ASN A 73 -7.19 0.48 1.24
C ASN A 73 -7.30 -0.96 0.73
N ALA A 74 -8.49 -1.39 0.26
CA ALA A 74 -8.73 -2.74 -0.25
C ALA A 74 -9.36 -2.76 -1.65
N VAL A 75 -10.53 -2.12 -1.83
CA VAL A 75 -11.32 -2.31 -3.06
C VAL A 75 -10.61 -1.70 -4.28
N TYR A 76 -10.04 -0.50 -4.17
CA TYR A 76 -9.29 0.10 -5.29
C TYR A 76 -8.07 -0.72 -5.72
N PRO A 77 -7.15 -1.15 -4.82
CA PRO A 77 -6.06 -2.04 -5.23
C PRO A 77 -6.55 -3.33 -5.88
N LEU A 78 -7.61 -3.96 -5.36
CA LEU A 78 -8.16 -5.18 -5.95
C LEU A 78 -8.81 -4.94 -7.31
N SER A 79 -9.47 -3.80 -7.50
CA SER A 79 -10.01 -3.39 -8.80
C SER A 79 -8.90 -3.14 -9.82
N CYS A 80 -7.79 -2.51 -9.41
CA CYS A 80 -6.61 -2.35 -10.26
C CYS A 80 -6.00 -3.71 -10.63
N LEU A 81 -5.89 -4.64 -9.67
CA LEU A 81 -5.43 -6.01 -9.94
C LEU A 81 -6.30 -6.68 -11.01
N ARG A 82 -7.63 -6.65 -10.84
CA ARG A 82 -8.56 -7.25 -11.82
C ARG A 82 -8.42 -6.63 -13.21
N ALA A 83 -8.27 -5.30 -13.29
CA ALA A 83 -8.08 -4.60 -14.56
C ALA A 83 -6.73 -4.92 -15.23
N ALA A 84 -5.66 -5.09 -14.44
CA ALA A 84 -4.32 -5.40 -14.92
C ALA A 84 -4.14 -6.89 -15.28
N TRP A 85 -4.87 -7.78 -14.63
CA TRP A 85 -4.68 -9.22 -14.67
C TRP A 85 -4.59 -9.84 -16.07
N PRO A 86 -5.44 -9.45 -17.06
CA PRO A 86 -5.35 -10.01 -18.41
C PRO A 86 -4.04 -9.76 -19.16
N LYS A 87 -3.23 -8.82 -18.67
CA LYS A 87 -1.96 -8.40 -19.32
C LYS A 87 -0.71 -8.90 -18.59
N ARG A 88 -0.84 -9.78 -17.60
CA ARG A 88 0.30 -10.32 -16.89
C ARG A 88 1.13 -11.28 -17.74
N ASN A 89 2.43 -11.28 -17.53
CA ASN A 89 3.32 -12.31 -18.05
C ASN A 89 3.20 -13.61 -17.21
N ALA A 90 3.66 -14.73 -17.76
CA ALA A 90 3.77 -15.98 -17.01
C ALA A 90 4.77 -15.77 -15.83
N GLY A 91 4.43 -16.29 -14.65
CA GLY A 91 5.24 -16.15 -13.45
C GLY A 91 5.24 -14.74 -12.82
N ALA A 92 4.34 -13.85 -13.27
CA ALA A 92 4.26 -12.48 -12.75
C ALA A 92 4.04 -12.44 -11.23
N THR A 93 4.59 -11.40 -10.60
CA THR A 93 4.45 -11.14 -9.17
C THR A 93 3.52 -9.97 -8.90
N VAL A 94 2.57 -10.16 -8.00
CA VAL A 94 1.69 -9.11 -7.46
C VAL A 94 2.13 -8.76 -6.05
N VAL A 95 2.36 -7.48 -5.77
CA VAL A 95 2.75 -7.00 -4.45
C VAL A 95 1.73 -5.99 -3.95
N PHE A 96 1.06 -6.32 -2.86
CA PHE A 96 0.21 -5.40 -2.12
C PHE A 96 1.05 -4.62 -1.10
N LEU A 97 0.92 -3.30 -1.09
CA LEU A 97 1.52 -2.50 -0.02
C LEU A 97 0.67 -2.66 1.26
N GLY A 98 1.21 -3.41 2.21
CA GLY A 98 0.58 -3.72 3.49
C GLY A 98 0.57 -2.55 4.48
N GLY A 99 0.08 -2.84 5.66
CA GLY A 99 0.06 -1.92 6.80
C GLY A 99 1.18 -2.19 7.80
N PRO A 100 1.14 -1.53 8.96
CA PRO A 100 2.00 -1.86 10.09
C PRO A 100 1.63 -3.25 10.63
N ASN A 101 2.46 -3.77 11.53
CA ASN A 101 2.25 -5.08 12.15
C ASN A 101 0.78 -5.30 12.57
N MET A 102 0.11 -6.21 11.87
CA MET A 102 -1.32 -6.49 12.09
C MET A 102 -1.61 -7.25 13.39
N ALA A 103 -0.60 -7.85 14.02
CA ALA A 103 -0.75 -8.51 15.32
C ALA A 103 -0.97 -7.51 16.48
N LYS A 104 -0.58 -6.24 16.31
CA LYS A 104 -0.77 -5.21 17.34
C LYS A 104 -2.00 -4.34 17.00
N PRO A 105 -2.90 -4.10 17.95
CA PRO A 105 -4.03 -3.20 17.74
C PRO A 105 -3.53 -1.77 17.43
N SER A 106 -4.25 -1.06 16.57
CA SER A 106 -4.02 0.36 16.30
C SER A 106 -5.35 1.10 16.51
N PRO A 107 -5.65 1.55 17.72
CA PRO A 107 -6.87 2.30 17.99
C PRO A 107 -7.01 3.49 17.04
N THR A 108 -8.23 3.85 16.72
CA THR A 108 -8.61 4.97 15.82
C THR A 108 -8.31 4.78 14.32
N TYR A 109 -7.69 3.67 13.91
CA TYR A 109 -7.36 3.37 12.51
C TYR A 109 -8.12 2.14 11.97
N SER A 110 -9.33 1.89 12.46
CA SER A 110 -10.08 0.65 12.17
C SER A 110 -10.33 0.43 10.67
N ALA A 111 -10.72 1.47 9.90
CA ALA A 111 -10.96 1.37 8.47
C ALA A 111 -9.68 1.04 7.68
N TYR A 112 -8.58 1.72 8.00
CA TYR A 112 -7.27 1.44 7.42
C TYR A 112 -6.84 0.00 7.67
N ARG A 113 -6.93 -0.44 8.93
CA ARG A 113 -6.55 -1.80 9.32
C ARG A 113 -7.41 -2.86 8.67
N ALA A 114 -8.73 -2.66 8.64
CA ALA A 114 -9.64 -3.58 7.95
C ALA A 114 -9.27 -3.73 6.47
N GLY A 115 -9.04 -2.60 5.77
CA GLY A 115 -8.63 -2.63 4.38
C GLY A 115 -7.31 -3.37 4.15
N LYS A 116 -6.30 -3.14 5.00
CA LYS A 116 -5.00 -3.83 4.87
C LYS A 116 -5.10 -5.32 5.24
N ALA A 117 -5.91 -5.69 6.21
CA ALA A 117 -6.17 -7.09 6.57
C ALA A 117 -6.82 -7.89 5.42
N ILE A 118 -7.73 -7.26 4.66
CA ILE A 118 -8.31 -7.88 3.45
C ILE A 118 -7.21 -8.25 2.45
N LEU A 119 -6.25 -7.35 2.20
CA LEU A 119 -5.17 -7.62 1.27
C LEU A 119 -4.24 -8.76 1.75
N GLU A 120 -3.97 -8.82 3.05
CA GLU A 120 -3.15 -9.88 3.65
C GLU A 120 -3.83 -11.25 3.53
N ALA A 121 -5.12 -11.33 3.89
CA ALA A 121 -5.87 -12.58 3.78
C ALA A 121 -6.02 -13.05 2.32
N LEU A 122 -6.23 -12.09 1.40
CA LEU A 122 -6.44 -12.43 0.00
C LEU A 122 -5.14 -12.84 -0.71
N ALA A 123 -3.98 -12.29 -0.34
CA ALA A 123 -2.71 -12.66 -0.97
C ALA A 123 -2.45 -14.17 -0.92
N GLY A 124 -2.61 -14.79 0.25
CA GLY A 124 -2.46 -16.24 0.40
C GLY A 124 -3.51 -17.05 -0.38
N THR A 125 -4.76 -16.56 -0.41
CA THR A 125 -5.82 -17.21 -1.18
C THR A 125 -5.52 -17.19 -2.68
N LEU A 126 -5.13 -16.03 -3.20
CA LEU A 126 -4.79 -15.89 -4.63
C LEU A 126 -3.55 -16.72 -5.02
N GLU A 127 -2.58 -16.85 -4.14
CA GLU A 127 -1.41 -17.69 -4.41
C GLU A 127 -1.79 -19.18 -4.47
N ALA A 128 -2.77 -19.62 -3.67
CA ALA A 128 -3.31 -20.98 -3.74
C ALA A 128 -4.18 -21.22 -5.00
N GLU A 129 -4.94 -20.19 -5.44
CA GLU A 129 -5.75 -20.27 -6.65
C GLU A 129 -4.93 -20.20 -7.95
N TYR A 130 -3.81 -19.49 -7.94
CA TYR A 130 -2.94 -19.24 -9.10
C TYR A 130 -1.47 -19.54 -8.77
N PRO A 131 -1.11 -20.81 -8.53
CA PRO A 131 0.22 -21.21 -8.04
C PRO A 131 1.37 -20.90 -9.01
N GLU A 132 1.07 -20.64 -10.28
CA GLU A 132 2.05 -20.19 -11.28
C GLU A 132 2.44 -18.71 -11.14
N HIS A 133 1.77 -17.95 -10.27
CA HIS A 133 2.03 -16.55 -9.97
C HIS A 133 2.38 -16.35 -8.50
N ARG A 134 2.96 -15.22 -8.17
CA ARG A 134 3.30 -14.87 -6.77
C ARG A 134 2.43 -13.72 -6.29
N PHE A 135 1.88 -13.88 -5.09
CA PHE A 135 1.12 -12.83 -4.41
C PHE A 135 1.76 -12.54 -3.06
N ARG A 136 2.28 -11.35 -2.88
CA ARG A 136 3.05 -10.95 -1.70
C ARG A 136 2.48 -9.71 -1.05
N VAL A 137 2.70 -9.58 0.24
CA VAL A 137 2.41 -8.33 0.96
C VAL A 137 3.74 -7.73 1.41
N LEU A 138 4.02 -6.52 0.95
CA LEU A 138 5.16 -5.73 1.36
C LEU A 138 4.78 -4.84 2.55
N HIS A 139 5.33 -5.12 3.72
CA HIS A 139 5.19 -4.27 4.90
C HIS A 139 6.31 -3.23 4.93
N PRO A 140 6.04 -1.96 4.56
CA PRO A 140 7.09 -0.95 4.47
C PRO A 140 7.66 -0.55 5.84
N GLY A 141 6.95 -0.87 6.93
CA GLY A 141 7.22 -0.28 8.23
C GLY A 141 6.67 1.15 8.32
N VAL A 142 7.15 1.91 9.30
CA VAL A 142 6.77 3.32 9.45
C VAL A 142 7.77 4.17 8.69
N VAL A 143 7.38 4.65 7.51
CA VAL A 143 8.18 5.53 6.65
C VAL A 143 7.67 6.95 6.83
N ASN A 144 8.56 7.92 7.00
CA ASN A 144 8.18 9.33 7.09
C ASN A 144 7.73 9.82 5.71
N THR A 145 6.43 9.92 5.51
CA THR A 145 5.78 10.32 4.27
C THR A 145 4.56 11.18 4.55
N LYS A 146 4.06 11.89 3.53
CA LYS A 146 2.86 12.73 3.63
C LYS A 146 1.60 12.02 4.15
N ILE A 147 1.56 10.68 4.18
CA ILE A 147 0.43 9.94 4.76
C ILE A 147 0.22 10.34 6.23
N HIS A 148 1.30 10.72 6.93
CA HIS A 148 1.25 11.15 8.32
C HIS A 148 0.55 12.50 8.53
N GLU A 149 0.42 13.34 7.48
CA GLU A 149 -0.36 14.56 7.57
C GLU A 149 -1.81 14.29 7.99
N GLN A 150 -2.37 13.14 7.62
CA GLN A 150 -3.73 12.76 8.03
C GLN A 150 -3.80 12.55 9.55
N THR A 151 -2.78 11.91 10.14
CA THR A 151 -2.65 11.78 11.60
C THR A 151 -2.47 13.14 12.27
N LEU A 152 -1.62 14.01 11.72
CA LEU A 152 -1.37 15.34 12.27
C LEU A 152 -2.64 16.21 12.25
N ARG A 153 -3.43 16.14 11.16
CA ARG A 153 -4.71 16.85 11.06
C ARG A 153 -5.75 16.31 12.05
N ALA A 154 -5.76 15.01 12.33
CA ALA A 154 -6.64 14.41 13.33
C ALA A 154 -6.25 14.82 14.76
N GLY A 155 -4.99 15.22 14.97
CA GLY A 155 -4.49 15.65 16.29
C GLY A 155 -4.58 14.53 17.32
N HIS A 156 -4.91 14.89 18.54
CA HIS A 156 -4.99 13.94 19.68
C HIS A 156 -6.12 12.90 19.55
N LYS A 157 -7.01 12.99 18.57
CA LYS A 157 -7.91 11.88 18.22
C LYS A 157 -7.15 10.65 17.74
N ALA A 158 -6.02 10.85 17.07
CA ALA A 158 -5.17 9.77 16.58
C ALA A 158 -4.36 9.15 17.74
N ALA A 159 -4.55 7.87 17.99
CA ALA A 159 -3.89 7.18 19.10
C ALA A 159 -2.35 7.19 19.05
N ASN A 160 -1.76 7.41 17.87
CA ASN A 160 -0.31 7.48 17.68
C ASN A 160 0.19 8.90 17.35
N TYR A 161 -0.60 9.94 17.61
CA TYR A 161 -0.28 11.33 17.27
C TYR A 161 1.11 11.75 17.77
N GLU A 162 1.41 11.58 19.04
CA GLU A 162 2.69 11.95 19.63
C GLU A 162 3.88 11.25 18.96
N ARG A 163 3.71 9.98 18.62
CA ARG A 163 4.74 9.22 17.93
C ARG A 163 4.96 9.75 16.52
N VAL A 164 3.88 10.02 15.78
CA VAL A 164 3.95 10.58 14.44
C VAL A 164 4.60 11.95 14.44
N MET A 165 4.29 12.80 15.42
CA MET A 165 4.98 14.09 15.62
C MET A 165 6.49 13.91 15.75
N LYS A 166 6.93 12.96 16.57
CA LYS A 166 8.37 12.67 16.75
C LYS A 166 9.03 12.18 15.47
N ILE A 167 8.36 11.32 14.71
CA ILE A 167 8.86 10.82 13.41
C ILE A 167 8.99 11.96 12.40
N VAL A 168 7.96 12.77 12.26
CA VAL A 168 7.94 13.90 11.30
C VAL A 168 9.00 14.93 11.66
N ASN A 169 9.21 15.21 12.94
CA ASN A 169 10.24 16.12 13.44
C ASN A 169 11.66 15.51 13.51
N GLY A 170 11.82 14.25 13.11
CA GLY A 170 13.12 13.57 13.08
C GLY A 170 13.67 13.16 14.44
N THR A 171 12.85 13.20 15.52
CA THR A 171 13.26 12.82 16.88
C THR A 171 13.00 11.35 17.22
N GLU A 172 12.26 10.63 16.35
CA GLU A 172 12.10 9.18 16.39
C GLU A 172 12.48 8.60 15.02
N PRO A 173 13.21 7.48 14.96
CA PRO A 173 13.64 6.90 13.70
C PRO A 173 12.45 6.36 12.90
N SER A 174 12.54 6.50 11.56
CA SER A 174 11.62 5.91 10.60
C SER A 174 12.36 4.99 9.64
N MET A 175 11.63 4.09 8.98
CA MET A 175 12.17 3.24 7.92
C MET A 175 12.60 4.09 6.73
N LYS A 176 13.77 3.82 6.18
CA LYS A 176 14.23 4.50 4.95
C LYS A 176 13.57 3.88 3.72
N HIS A 177 13.36 4.69 2.69
CA HIS A 177 12.83 4.19 1.40
C HIS A 177 13.73 3.11 0.78
N GLU A 178 15.03 3.17 1.03
CA GLU A 178 15.99 2.14 0.61
C GLU A 178 15.68 0.78 1.23
N ASP A 179 15.43 0.74 2.53
CA ASP A 179 15.09 -0.51 3.23
C ASP A 179 13.77 -1.10 2.71
N VAL A 180 12.80 -0.26 2.34
CA VAL A 180 11.55 -0.69 1.70
C VAL A 180 11.83 -1.30 0.33
N TYR A 181 12.75 -0.71 -0.43
CA TYR A 181 13.16 -1.25 -1.73
C TYR A 181 13.89 -2.60 -1.59
N LEU A 182 14.80 -2.73 -0.64
CA LEU A 182 15.47 -4.00 -0.37
C LEU A 182 14.49 -5.11 0.01
N LYS A 183 13.46 -4.78 0.80
CA LYS A 183 12.36 -5.70 1.09
C LYS A 183 11.58 -6.08 -0.18
N LEU A 184 11.28 -5.12 -1.06
CA LEU A 184 10.63 -5.42 -2.34
C LEU A 184 11.49 -6.39 -3.15
N ARG A 185 12.79 -6.12 -3.29
CA ARG A 185 13.73 -6.97 -4.03
C ARG A 185 13.82 -8.40 -3.51
N SER A 186 13.60 -8.61 -2.22
CA SER A 186 13.66 -9.96 -1.61
C SER A 186 12.41 -10.80 -1.86
N ILE A 187 11.33 -10.23 -2.39
CA ILE A 187 10.04 -10.92 -2.59
C ILE A 187 9.59 -10.98 -4.05
N VAL A 188 10.39 -10.39 -4.98
CA VAL A 188 10.08 -10.32 -6.44
C VAL A 188 10.86 -11.34 -7.25
#